data_9a79d0c86f7c2cbe1dce04adcf74c694
#
_entry.id   9a79d0c86f7c2cbe1dce04adcf74c694
#
_cell.length_a   1.000
_cell.length_b   1.000
_cell.length_c   1.000
_cell.angle_alpha   90.00
_cell.angle_beta   90.00
_cell.angle_gamma   90.00
#
_symmetry.space_group_name_H-M   'P 1'
#
loop_
_entity.id
_entity.type
_entity.pdbx_description
1 polymer ?
#
loop_
_entity_poly.entity_id
_entity_poly.type
_entity_poly.pdbx_seq_one_letter_code
_entity_poly.pdbx_strand_id
1 'polypeptide(L)'
;TKYIDNLKIRGSYGLVGSDETGLSAGAQHFLYIDQVSLNNIGFTTGVDMNYTLYGPLVTNYAVVNGGWERVKKLDIGIDLELFRQLTITADYFNEKRYNILLHREAWPESLGYYTAKPWSNKGKVDNWGIELSVNWRKEFTKDLYVDFRGNFTYTENKYVNLDEPVYPYVWKTSTGKPLSRTTGYIAQGLFSSQEEIDNSPTQNLGSTVKPGDIKYRDVNGDGKIDGSDQVMISPYGTTPRIQYGLGMNVTYKKFDFGVFFNGSAKRTIMISGISPFGQSDYNVMQFIADDYWSESNPNPNAKYPRLGLTSSQTANNTVASTYWMRNGNFIRFKTLELGYKFKYGRVYLNGDNIAVFSPFKLWDPELSWNAYPLQRTFNIGVQLNF
;
A
#
# COMPACT_ATOMS: atom_id res chain seq x y z
N THR A 1 -12.35 8.33 42.68
CA THR A 1 -12.18 9.82 42.61
C THR A 1 -13.43 10.45 42.02
N LYS A 2 -13.70 11.72 42.29
CA LYS A 2 -14.94 12.41 41.86
C LYS A 2 -15.17 12.41 40.34
N TYR A 3 -14.12 12.14 39.56
CA TYR A 3 -14.13 12.30 38.08
C TYR A 3 -13.83 11.00 37.31
N ILE A 4 -13.21 10.02 37.97
CA ILE A 4 -12.86 8.72 37.37
C ILE A 4 -13.86 7.70 37.91
N ASP A 5 -14.67 7.14 37.02
CA ASP A 5 -15.65 6.12 37.34
C ASP A 5 -15.04 4.72 37.22
N ASN A 6 -14.22 4.52 36.18
CA ASN A 6 -13.50 3.26 35.99
C ASN A 6 -12.12 3.54 35.39
N LEU A 7 -11.11 2.85 35.89
CA LEU A 7 -9.77 2.78 35.32
C LEU A 7 -9.31 1.33 35.33
N LYS A 8 -9.11 0.78 34.14
CA LYS A 8 -8.58 -0.58 34.01
C LYS A 8 -7.32 -0.52 33.12
N ILE A 9 -6.24 -1.04 33.67
CA ILE A 9 -5.01 -1.24 32.92
C ILE A 9 -4.95 -2.71 32.48
N ARG A 10 -4.68 -2.95 31.22
CA ARG A 10 -4.55 -4.27 30.62
C ARG A 10 -3.14 -4.48 30.14
N GLY A 11 -2.66 -5.71 30.21
CA GLY A 11 -1.40 -6.09 29.59
C GLY A 11 -1.46 -7.55 29.19
N SER A 12 -0.98 -7.85 28.01
CA SER A 12 -0.80 -9.22 27.55
C SER A 12 0.55 -9.38 26.87
N TYR A 13 1.15 -10.54 27.08
CA TYR A 13 2.33 -10.96 26.34
C TYR A 13 2.16 -12.41 25.93
N GLY A 14 2.36 -12.69 24.66
CA GLY A 14 2.16 -14.03 24.10
C GLY A 14 3.13 -14.37 23.00
N LEU A 15 3.27 -15.68 22.79
CA LEU A 15 3.99 -16.24 21.64
C LEU A 15 2.99 -17.02 20.80
N VAL A 16 2.86 -16.64 19.53
CA VAL A 16 1.97 -17.25 18.55
C VAL A 16 2.83 -17.85 17.42
N GLY A 17 2.48 -19.04 16.97
CA GLY A 17 3.08 -19.66 15.79
C GLY A 17 2.12 -19.68 14.61
N SER A 18 2.67 -19.63 13.39
CA SER A 18 1.95 -19.86 12.13
C SER A 18 2.72 -20.83 11.28
N ASP A 19 2.03 -21.77 10.68
CA ASP A 19 2.55 -22.71 9.68
C ASP A 19 2.40 -22.19 8.26
N GLU A 20 1.75 -21.04 8.08
CA GLU A 20 1.57 -20.39 6.79
C GLU A 20 2.91 -19.84 6.27
N THR A 21 3.35 -20.31 5.13
CA THR A 21 4.63 -19.92 4.51
C THR A 21 4.47 -18.93 3.36
N GLY A 22 3.23 -18.65 2.93
CA GLY A 22 2.94 -17.88 1.72
C GLY A 22 3.22 -18.64 0.41
N LEU A 23 3.62 -19.89 0.48
CA LEU A 23 3.83 -20.76 -0.69
C LEU A 23 2.53 -21.45 -1.09
N SER A 24 2.49 -21.97 -2.33
CA SER A 24 1.37 -22.81 -2.75
C SER A 24 1.26 -24.05 -1.86
N ALA A 25 0.05 -24.54 -1.61
CA ALA A 25 -0.22 -25.65 -0.69
C ALA A 25 0.66 -26.90 -0.95
N GLY A 26 0.93 -27.25 -2.21
CA GLY A 26 1.79 -28.37 -2.56
C GLY A 26 3.27 -28.16 -2.21
N ALA A 27 3.80 -26.95 -2.39
CA ALA A 27 5.18 -26.61 -2.06
C ALA A 27 5.39 -26.51 -0.54
N GLN A 28 4.40 -26.03 0.18
CA GLN A 28 4.45 -25.82 1.63
C GLN A 28 4.65 -27.12 2.42
N HIS A 29 4.02 -28.21 2.00
CA HIS A 29 4.07 -29.47 2.72
C HIS A 29 5.37 -30.27 2.56
N PHE A 30 6.18 -29.99 1.54
CA PHE A 30 7.36 -30.78 1.18
C PHE A 30 8.67 -30.00 1.25
N LEU A 31 8.71 -28.91 2.01
CA LEU A 31 9.92 -28.11 2.18
C LEU A 31 11.10 -28.83 2.83
N TYR A 32 10.87 -29.95 3.49
CA TYR A 32 11.89 -30.77 4.13
C TYR A 32 12.51 -31.82 3.21
N ILE A 33 12.12 -31.84 1.93
CA ILE A 33 12.60 -32.82 0.91
C ILE A 33 13.24 -32.03 -0.24
N ASP A 34 14.41 -32.48 -0.70
CA ASP A 34 14.98 -31.99 -1.96
C ASP A 34 14.09 -32.37 -3.13
N GLN A 35 13.85 -31.45 -4.02
CA GLN A 35 13.09 -31.68 -5.24
C GLN A 35 14.03 -31.68 -6.43
N VAL A 36 13.95 -32.73 -7.25
CA VAL A 36 14.78 -32.92 -8.44
C VAL A 36 13.88 -33.06 -9.66
N SER A 37 14.08 -32.24 -10.64
CA SER A 37 13.52 -32.46 -11.98
C SER A 37 14.50 -33.26 -12.82
N LEU A 38 14.06 -34.37 -13.38
CA LEU A 38 14.93 -35.31 -14.09
C LEU A 38 15.26 -34.87 -15.53
N ASN A 39 14.49 -33.96 -16.09
CA ASN A 39 14.58 -33.55 -17.49
C ASN A 39 14.61 -32.02 -17.64
N ASN A 40 15.67 -31.41 -17.16
CA ASN A 40 15.92 -29.96 -17.36
C ASN A 40 17.00 -29.75 -18.40
N ILE A 41 16.97 -28.52 -19.00
CA ILE A 41 18.01 -28.07 -19.93
C ILE A 41 19.32 -27.96 -19.13
N GLY A 42 20.30 -28.78 -19.51
CA GLY A 42 21.60 -28.78 -18.87
C GLY A 42 22.64 -28.00 -19.67
N PHE A 43 22.97 -28.46 -20.86
CA PHE A 43 24.04 -27.87 -21.66
C PHE A 43 23.67 -27.85 -23.14
N THR A 44 23.97 -26.79 -23.83
CA THR A 44 23.75 -26.65 -25.28
C THR A 44 25.09 -26.75 -26.00
N THR A 45 25.17 -27.63 -27.01
CA THR A 45 26.38 -27.90 -27.80
C THR A 45 26.08 -27.80 -29.30
N GLY A 46 27.13 -28.00 -30.10
CA GLY A 46 27.06 -27.88 -31.56
C GLY A 46 27.61 -26.55 -32.05
N VAL A 47 27.97 -26.52 -33.33
CA VAL A 47 28.55 -25.32 -33.98
C VAL A 47 27.60 -24.13 -33.89
N ASP A 48 26.29 -24.39 -34.01
CA ASP A 48 25.23 -23.37 -33.95
C ASP A 48 24.49 -23.37 -32.60
N MET A 49 25.05 -24.00 -31.54
CA MET A 49 24.44 -24.10 -30.21
C MET A 49 23.01 -24.67 -30.28
N ASN A 50 22.75 -25.62 -31.18
CA ASN A 50 21.41 -26.14 -31.48
C ASN A 50 21.14 -27.55 -30.88
N TYR A 51 22.13 -28.18 -30.24
CA TYR A 51 21.97 -29.45 -29.58
C TYR A 51 21.96 -29.31 -28.08
N THR A 52 20.78 -29.47 -27.49
CA THR A 52 20.57 -29.31 -26.05
C THR A 52 20.59 -30.67 -25.35
N LEU A 53 21.47 -30.83 -24.37
CA LEU A 53 21.50 -31.94 -23.46
C LEU A 53 20.59 -31.67 -22.26
N TYR A 54 19.81 -32.67 -21.88
CA TYR A 54 18.91 -32.60 -20.72
C TYR A 54 19.46 -33.50 -19.62
N GLY A 55 19.20 -33.12 -18.37
CA GLY A 55 19.67 -33.84 -17.21
C GLY A 55 18.93 -33.48 -15.93
N PRO A 56 19.26 -34.14 -14.82
CA PRO A 56 18.66 -33.85 -13.53
C PRO A 56 19.15 -32.49 -13.00
N LEU A 57 18.21 -31.74 -12.44
CA LEU A 57 18.48 -30.47 -11.76
C LEU A 57 17.72 -30.43 -10.44
N VAL A 58 18.41 -30.05 -9.36
CA VAL A 58 17.74 -29.76 -8.09
C VAL A 58 16.95 -28.46 -8.25
N THR A 59 15.64 -28.56 -8.10
CA THR A 59 14.72 -27.40 -8.24
C THR A 59 14.38 -26.78 -6.89
N ASN A 60 14.54 -27.52 -5.80
CA ASN A 60 14.39 -27.00 -4.45
C ASN A 60 15.26 -27.81 -3.48
N TYR A 61 15.98 -27.14 -2.61
CA TYR A 61 16.75 -27.76 -1.54
C TYR A 61 15.92 -27.86 -0.27
N ALA A 62 16.05 -28.97 0.45
CA ALA A 62 15.40 -29.21 1.73
C ALA A 62 15.72 -28.06 2.73
N VAL A 63 14.71 -27.63 3.43
CA VAL A 63 14.88 -26.66 4.54
C VAL A 63 15.36 -27.41 5.77
N VAL A 64 16.66 -27.34 6.01
CA VAL A 64 17.26 -27.93 7.22
C VAL A 64 16.88 -27.06 8.41
N ASN A 65 16.31 -27.66 9.47
CA ASN A 65 15.80 -26.97 10.65
C ASN A 65 14.61 -26.01 10.32
N GLY A 66 13.78 -26.37 9.36
CA GLY A 66 12.53 -25.67 9.08
C GLY A 66 11.65 -25.63 10.32
N GLY A 67 11.03 -24.50 10.55
CA GLY A 67 10.14 -24.30 11.69
C GLY A 67 9.08 -23.24 11.38
N TRP A 68 8.05 -23.22 12.19
CA TRP A 68 6.98 -22.25 12.06
C TRP A 68 7.47 -20.81 12.26
N GLU A 69 6.89 -19.89 11.52
CA GLU A 69 6.95 -18.47 11.85
C GLU A 69 6.42 -18.24 13.25
N ARG A 70 7.06 -17.36 14.01
CA ARG A 70 6.66 -17.04 15.38
C ARG A 70 6.55 -15.54 15.54
N VAL A 71 5.58 -15.13 16.36
CA VAL A 71 5.34 -13.73 16.72
C VAL A 71 5.31 -13.59 18.22
N LYS A 72 6.20 -12.74 18.75
CA LYS A 72 6.09 -12.24 20.12
C LYS A 72 5.19 -11.03 20.09
N LYS A 73 4.06 -11.10 20.79
CA LYS A 73 3.07 -10.01 20.88
C LYS A 73 3.07 -9.43 22.26
N LEU A 74 3.24 -8.12 22.35
CA LEU A 74 3.01 -7.32 23.55
C LEU A 74 1.83 -6.39 23.26
N ASP A 75 0.88 -6.34 24.17
CA ASP A 75 -0.22 -5.40 24.13
C ASP A 75 -0.38 -4.78 25.52
N ILE A 76 -0.48 -3.45 25.57
CA ILE A 76 -0.70 -2.69 26.82
C ILE A 76 -1.83 -1.71 26.53
N GLY A 77 -2.90 -1.84 27.31
CA GLY A 77 -4.10 -1.05 27.12
C GLY A 77 -4.59 -0.37 28.39
N ILE A 78 -5.31 0.71 28.19
CA ILE A 78 -6.00 1.47 29.23
C ILE A 78 -7.44 1.64 28.82
N ASP A 79 -8.37 1.23 29.70
CA ASP A 79 -9.78 1.57 29.61
C ASP A 79 -10.08 2.58 30.71
N LEU A 80 -10.51 3.77 30.32
CA LEU A 80 -10.79 4.89 31.22
C LEU A 80 -12.22 5.36 31.02
N GLU A 81 -12.99 5.42 32.09
CA GLU A 81 -14.32 5.98 32.12
C GLU A 81 -14.37 7.21 33.05
N LEU A 82 -14.81 8.34 32.49
CA LEU A 82 -14.84 9.62 33.14
C LEU A 82 -16.26 10.19 33.15
N PHE A 83 -16.67 10.75 34.30
CA PHE A 83 -17.94 11.48 34.47
C PHE A 83 -19.19 10.64 34.13
N ARG A 84 -19.08 9.31 34.05
CA ARG A 84 -20.13 8.39 33.52
C ARG A 84 -20.59 8.74 32.12
N GLN A 85 -19.76 9.45 31.37
CA GLN A 85 -20.12 10.00 30.05
C GLN A 85 -19.06 9.74 28.99
N LEU A 86 -17.79 9.70 29.36
CA LEU A 86 -16.65 9.58 28.44
C LEU A 86 -15.91 8.28 28.71
N THR A 87 -15.88 7.42 27.70
CA THR A 87 -15.07 6.21 27.69
C THR A 87 -13.94 6.38 26.69
N ILE A 88 -12.72 6.15 27.13
CA ILE A 88 -11.50 6.16 26.34
C ILE A 88 -10.85 4.80 26.47
N THR A 89 -10.60 4.15 25.36
CA THR A 89 -9.77 2.94 25.27
C THR A 89 -8.55 3.27 24.42
N ALA A 90 -7.37 3.05 24.96
CA ALA A 90 -6.10 3.25 24.25
C ALA A 90 -5.24 2.01 24.41
N ASP A 91 -4.75 1.49 23.30
CA ASP A 91 -3.89 0.32 23.24
C ASP A 91 -2.60 0.65 22.50
N TYR A 92 -1.50 0.17 23.03
CA TYR A 92 -0.21 0.10 22.37
C TYR A 92 0.12 -1.36 22.13
N PHE A 93 0.41 -1.73 20.90
CA PHE A 93 0.86 -3.07 20.56
C PHE A 93 2.25 -3.07 19.95
N ASN A 94 3.00 -4.14 20.18
CA ASN A 94 4.29 -4.41 19.55
C ASN A 94 4.39 -5.89 19.19
N GLU A 95 4.66 -6.17 17.94
CA GLU A 95 4.80 -7.52 17.39
C GLU A 95 6.20 -7.69 16.79
N LYS A 96 6.93 -8.70 17.25
CA LYS A 96 8.21 -9.08 16.69
C LYS A 96 8.08 -10.45 16.04
N ARG A 97 8.01 -10.44 14.71
CA ARG A 97 7.94 -11.64 13.88
C ARG A 97 9.34 -12.14 13.57
N TYR A 98 9.56 -13.43 13.72
CA TYR A 98 10.82 -14.09 13.43
C TYR A 98 10.61 -15.52 12.93
N ASN A 99 11.67 -16.15 12.43
CA ASN A 99 11.58 -17.41 11.72
C ASN A 99 10.71 -17.34 10.46
N ILE A 100 10.58 -16.18 9.83
CA ILE A 100 9.87 -16.07 8.56
C ILE A 100 10.69 -16.77 7.50
N LEU A 101 10.04 -17.67 6.76
CA LEU A 101 10.67 -18.43 5.67
C LEU A 101 10.96 -17.47 4.51
N LEU A 102 12.20 -17.50 4.00
CA LEU A 102 12.62 -16.72 2.84
C LEU A 102 13.77 -17.40 2.10
N HIS A 103 13.97 -17.00 0.85
CA HIS A 103 15.16 -17.41 0.09
C HIS A 103 16.43 -16.76 0.65
N ARG A 104 17.53 -17.52 0.59
CA ARG A 104 18.87 -17.08 1.00
C ARG A 104 19.47 -16.14 -0.08
N GLU A 105 18.97 -14.92 -0.18
CA GLU A 105 19.45 -13.96 -1.19
C GLU A 105 20.91 -13.53 -0.97
N ALA A 106 21.44 -13.64 0.25
CA ALA A 106 22.84 -13.40 0.55
C ALA A 106 23.81 -14.44 -0.06
N TRP A 107 23.29 -15.57 -0.56
CA TRP A 107 24.13 -16.58 -1.20
C TRP A 107 24.45 -16.20 -2.64
N PRO A 108 25.73 -16.09 -3.01
CA PRO A 108 26.12 -15.69 -4.35
C PRO A 108 25.78 -16.78 -5.38
N GLU A 109 25.38 -16.37 -6.57
CA GLU A 109 25.05 -17.28 -7.67
C GLU A 109 26.23 -18.15 -8.12
N SER A 110 27.46 -17.69 -7.87
CA SER A 110 28.68 -18.46 -8.12
C SER A 110 28.79 -19.79 -7.37
N LEU A 111 27.96 -20.00 -6.35
CA LEU A 111 27.85 -21.30 -5.67
C LEU A 111 27.00 -22.31 -6.44
N GLY A 112 26.49 -21.99 -7.63
CA GLY A 112 25.69 -22.87 -8.46
C GLY A 112 24.21 -22.97 -8.08
N TYR A 113 23.73 -22.14 -7.17
CA TYR A 113 22.32 -22.11 -6.73
C TYR A 113 21.45 -21.16 -7.59
N TYR A 114 21.78 -20.98 -8.84
CA TYR A 114 21.10 -20.04 -9.73
C TYR A 114 19.59 -20.32 -9.85
N THR A 115 19.22 -21.60 -9.95
CA THR A 115 17.81 -22.03 -10.16
C THR A 115 17.08 -22.39 -8.87
N ALA A 116 17.78 -22.66 -7.79
CA ALA A 116 17.21 -23.17 -6.54
C ALA A 116 17.95 -22.61 -5.34
N LYS A 117 17.75 -21.30 -5.05
CA LYS A 117 18.28 -20.72 -3.81
C LYS A 117 17.65 -21.42 -2.60
N PRO A 118 18.46 -21.86 -1.61
CA PRO A 118 17.93 -22.53 -0.43
C PRO A 118 16.96 -21.62 0.36
N TRP A 119 15.95 -22.23 0.92
CA TRP A 119 15.06 -21.57 1.87
C TRP A 119 15.63 -21.59 3.30
N SER A 120 15.32 -20.61 4.09
CA SER A 120 15.71 -20.55 5.51
C SER A 120 14.75 -19.69 6.32
N ASN A 121 14.52 -20.07 7.58
CA ASN A 121 13.70 -19.33 8.55
C ASN A 121 14.48 -18.16 9.19
N LYS A 122 15.02 -17.25 8.38
CA LYS A 122 15.84 -16.12 8.84
C LYS A 122 15.12 -14.78 8.85
N GLY A 123 13.98 -14.66 8.19
CA GLY A 123 13.22 -13.43 8.10
C GLY A 123 12.78 -12.92 9.45
N LYS A 124 12.87 -11.59 9.63
CA LYS A 124 12.40 -10.89 10.83
C LYS A 124 11.74 -9.57 10.43
N VAL A 125 10.61 -9.28 11.08
CA VAL A 125 9.82 -8.06 10.90
C VAL A 125 9.36 -7.57 12.26
N ASP A 126 9.50 -6.28 12.50
CA ASP A 126 8.88 -5.58 13.63
C ASP A 126 7.63 -4.83 13.14
N ASN A 127 6.58 -4.88 13.94
CA ASN A 127 5.35 -4.12 13.74
C ASN A 127 4.91 -3.55 15.08
N TRP A 128 4.52 -2.27 15.12
CA TRP A 128 3.98 -1.64 16.32
C TRP A 128 2.93 -0.59 15.96
N GLY A 129 2.12 -0.26 16.90
CA GLY A 129 1.08 0.75 16.68
C GLY A 129 0.37 1.18 17.93
N ILE A 130 -0.55 2.10 17.71
CA ILE A 130 -1.44 2.66 18.73
C ILE A 130 -2.87 2.61 18.18
N GLU A 131 -3.78 2.15 19.02
CA GLU A 131 -5.21 2.18 18.75
C GLU A 131 -5.90 3.04 19.82
N LEU A 132 -6.82 3.88 19.38
CA LEU A 132 -7.58 4.76 20.26
C LEU A 132 -9.06 4.67 19.89
N SER A 133 -9.90 4.48 20.90
CA SER A 133 -11.35 4.58 20.80
C SER A 133 -11.88 5.55 21.85
N VAL A 134 -12.75 6.44 21.43
CA VAL A 134 -13.39 7.44 22.28
C VAL A 134 -14.89 7.37 22.08
N ASN A 135 -15.63 7.20 23.17
CA ASN A 135 -17.09 7.30 23.18
C ASN A 135 -17.50 8.32 24.24
N TRP A 136 -18.22 9.32 23.82
CA TRP A 136 -18.74 10.34 24.73
C TRP A 136 -20.24 10.50 24.54
N ARG A 137 -20.98 10.38 25.66
CA ARG A 137 -22.43 10.46 25.70
C ARG A 137 -22.82 11.44 26.75
N LYS A 138 -23.66 12.38 26.37
CA LYS A 138 -24.13 13.41 27.30
C LYS A 138 -25.56 13.79 27.06
N GLU A 139 -26.35 13.75 28.12
CA GLU A 139 -27.63 14.41 28.21
C GLU A 139 -27.42 15.82 28.78
N PHE A 140 -27.57 16.83 27.92
CA PHE A 140 -27.41 18.25 28.29
C PHE A 140 -28.67 18.77 28.97
N THR A 141 -29.80 18.36 28.44
CA THR A 141 -31.13 18.65 28.96
C THR A 141 -32.02 17.43 28.71
N LYS A 142 -33.24 17.42 29.29
CA LYS A 142 -34.23 16.36 29.02
C LYS A 142 -34.56 16.19 27.51
N ASP A 143 -34.28 17.22 26.75
CA ASP A 143 -34.60 17.28 25.30
C ASP A 143 -33.37 17.14 24.40
N LEU A 144 -32.14 17.32 24.94
CA LEU A 144 -30.90 17.32 24.15
C LEU A 144 -29.95 16.24 24.62
N TYR A 145 -29.72 15.26 23.77
CA TYR A 145 -28.78 14.17 23.94
C TYR A 145 -27.76 14.20 22.79
N VAL A 146 -26.48 14.02 23.11
CA VAL A 146 -25.37 13.94 22.16
C VAL A 146 -24.57 12.66 22.43
N ASP A 147 -24.29 11.91 21.38
CA ASP A 147 -23.41 10.76 21.33
C ASP A 147 -22.30 11.03 20.32
N PHE A 148 -21.06 11.02 20.74
CA PHE A 148 -19.87 11.14 19.91
C PHE A 148 -19.04 9.88 20.02
N ARG A 149 -18.52 9.39 18.90
CA ARG A 149 -17.58 8.27 18.84
C ARG A 149 -16.47 8.55 17.84
N GLY A 150 -15.27 8.20 18.25
CA GLY A 150 -14.09 8.31 17.42
C GLY A 150 -13.24 7.07 17.55
N ASN A 151 -12.61 6.67 16.46
CA ASN A 151 -11.54 5.69 16.47
C ASN A 151 -10.35 6.21 15.68
N PHE A 152 -9.18 5.77 16.05
CA PHE A 152 -7.92 6.10 15.41
C PHE A 152 -6.96 4.94 15.55
N THR A 153 -6.32 4.55 14.44
CA THR A 153 -5.28 3.54 14.42
C THR A 153 -4.06 4.09 13.69
N TYR A 154 -2.89 3.92 14.30
CA TYR A 154 -1.59 4.18 13.70
C TYR A 154 -0.75 2.93 13.75
N THR A 155 -0.17 2.51 12.63
CA THR A 155 0.73 1.36 12.55
C THR A 155 2.03 1.71 11.86
N GLU A 156 3.13 1.12 12.33
CA GLU A 156 4.46 1.25 11.75
C GLU A 156 5.11 -0.13 11.71
N ASN A 157 5.81 -0.42 10.62
CA ASN A 157 6.53 -1.68 10.48
C ASN A 157 7.86 -1.50 9.77
N LYS A 158 8.76 -2.47 9.97
CA LYS A 158 10.04 -2.49 9.27
C LYS A 158 10.58 -3.92 9.14
N TYR A 159 11.31 -4.13 8.07
CA TYR A 159 12.17 -5.30 7.95
C TYR A 159 13.34 -5.21 8.95
N VAL A 160 13.56 -6.26 9.71
CA VAL A 160 14.70 -6.38 10.64
C VAL A 160 15.79 -7.25 10.03
N ASN A 161 15.40 -8.29 9.30
CA ASN A 161 16.32 -9.15 8.58
C ASN A 161 15.62 -9.80 7.39
N LEU A 162 16.23 -9.73 6.22
CA LEU A 162 15.78 -10.37 4.97
C LEU A 162 16.84 -11.29 4.36
N ASP A 163 17.97 -11.55 5.05
CA ASP A 163 19.10 -12.29 4.51
C ASP A 163 19.57 -11.73 3.14
N GLU A 164 19.60 -10.38 3.03
CA GLU A 164 19.94 -9.66 1.81
C GLU A 164 21.44 -9.76 1.50
N PRO A 165 21.81 -9.74 0.21
CA PRO A 165 23.22 -9.58 -0.18
C PRO A 165 23.75 -8.19 0.22
N VAL A 166 25.06 -8.05 0.22
CA VAL A 166 25.68 -6.73 0.35
C VAL A 166 25.53 -5.99 -0.97
N TYR A 167 24.68 -4.95 -0.95
CA TYR A 167 24.48 -4.11 -2.12
C TYR A 167 25.56 -3.04 -2.22
N PRO A 168 25.99 -2.66 -3.44
CA PRO A 168 26.93 -1.55 -3.65
C PRO A 168 26.39 -0.21 -3.09
N TYR A 169 25.09 -0.04 -3.11
CA TYR A 169 24.41 1.19 -2.71
C TYR A 169 23.46 0.96 -1.53
N VAL A 170 23.62 1.75 -0.48
CA VAL A 170 22.81 1.64 0.76
C VAL A 170 21.31 1.77 0.53
N TRP A 171 20.89 2.56 -0.46
CA TRP A 171 19.46 2.72 -0.76
C TRP A 171 18.80 1.49 -1.34
N LYS A 172 19.56 0.50 -1.84
CA LYS A 172 19.03 -0.79 -2.33
C LYS A 172 18.65 -1.73 -1.20
N THR A 173 19.23 -1.59 0.00
CA THR A 173 18.91 -2.41 1.16
C THR A 173 17.48 -2.19 1.61
N SER A 174 16.74 -3.27 1.85
CA SER A 174 15.37 -3.24 2.38
C SER A 174 15.34 -3.33 3.90
N THR A 175 16.33 -3.98 4.52
CA THR A 175 16.46 -4.07 5.98
C THR A 175 16.49 -2.67 6.60
N GLY A 176 15.72 -2.47 7.65
CA GLY A 176 15.50 -1.19 8.32
C GLY A 176 14.42 -0.31 7.70
N LYS A 177 13.89 -0.66 6.53
CA LYS A 177 12.85 0.10 5.84
C LYS A 177 11.47 -0.54 6.04
N PRO A 178 10.39 0.25 5.83
CA PRO A 178 9.02 -0.26 5.92
C PRO A 178 8.71 -1.33 4.89
N LEU A 179 7.78 -2.24 5.23
CA LEU A 179 7.29 -3.28 4.32
C LEU A 179 6.53 -2.67 3.15
N SER A 180 5.54 -1.83 3.47
CA SER A 180 4.70 -1.16 2.48
C SER A 180 5.27 0.23 2.18
N ARG A 181 6.35 0.27 1.43
CA ARG A 181 6.98 1.48 0.91
C ARG A 181 6.81 1.56 -0.60
N THR A 182 6.98 2.74 -1.16
CA THR A 182 7.04 2.92 -2.60
C THR A 182 8.50 3.14 -3.03
N THR A 183 8.96 2.32 -3.97
CA THR A 183 10.29 2.46 -4.61
C THR A 183 10.11 2.87 -6.05
N GLY A 184 11.08 3.60 -6.59
CA GLY A 184 11.04 4.07 -7.96
C GLY A 184 12.12 5.09 -8.25
N TYR A 185 12.00 5.77 -9.39
CA TYR A 185 12.93 6.79 -9.85
C TYR A 185 12.49 8.19 -9.40
N ILE A 186 13.47 9.08 -9.23
CA ILE A 186 13.20 10.49 -8.95
C ILE A 186 13.08 11.21 -10.29
N ALA A 187 11.89 11.65 -10.64
CA ALA A 187 11.65 12.42 -11.85
C ALA A 187 12.08 13.88 -11.68
N GLN A 188 12.64 14.47 -12.73
CA GLN A 188 13.10 15.85 -12.81
C GLN A 188 12.24 16.71 -13.77
N GLY A 189 11.24 16.14 -14.43
CA GLY A 189 10.38 16.78 -15.42
C GLY A 189 10.35 16.00 -16.74
N LEU A 190 10.05 16.67 -17.83
CA LEU A 190 10.06 16.12 -19.20
C LEU A 190 11.26 16.68 -19.97
N PHE A 191 11.83 15.88 -20.84
CA PHE A 191 12.83 16.37 -21.80
C PHE A 191 12.19 17.35 -22.80
N SER A 192 12.81 18.51 -22.96
CA SER A 192 12.34 19.56 -23.85
C SER A 192 12.84 19.40 -25.29
N SER A 193 14.02 18.82 -25.48
CA SER A 193 14.69 18.71 -26.80
C SER A 193 15.62 17.50 -26.86
N GLN A 194 16.03 17.15 -28.09
CA GLN A 194 17.04 16.12 -28.31
C GLN A 194 18.40 16.53 -27.76
N GLU A 195 18.75 17.81 -27.84
CA GLU A 195 20.00 18.34 -27.28
C GLU A 195 20.09 18.15 -25.76
N GLU A 196 18.95 18.32 -25.05
CA GLU A 196 18.89 18.05 -23.62
C GLU A 196 19.09 16.56 -23.32
N ILE A 197 18.55 15.68 -24.13
CA ILE A 197 18.72 14.22 -23.99
C ILE A 197 20.19 13.86 -24.20
N ASP A 198 20.81 14.37 -25.26
CA ASP A 198 22.20 14.04 -25.61
C ASP A 198 23.21 14.51 -24.53
N ASN A 199 22.86 15.57 -23.78
CA ASN A 199 23.66 16.12 -22.68
C ASN A 199 23.24 15.58 -21.29
N SER A 200 22.35 14.61 -21.22
CA SER A 200 21.85 14.01 -19.97
C SER A 200 22.36 12.58 -19.79
N PRO A 201 22.36 12.03 -18.56
CA PRO A 201 22.62 10.61 -18.34
C PRO A 201 21.75 9.73 -19.20
N THR A 202 22.32 8.68 -19.78
CA THR A 202 21.60 7.75 -20.66
C THR A 202 20.56 6.96 -19.90
N GLN A 203 19.29 7.03 -20.27
CA GLN A 203 18.21 6.29 -19.60
C GLN A 203 18.02 4.92 -20.24
N ASN A 204 18.32 3.84 -19.50
CA ASN A 204 18.22 2.45 -19.94
C ASN A 204 16.97 1.77 -19.36
N LEU A 205 15.79 2.33 -19.64
CA LEU A 205 14.52 1.91 -19.04
C LEU A 205 13.56 1.23 -20.04
N GLY A 206 14.13 0.59 -21.05
CA GLY A 206 13.39 -0.28 -21.98
C GLY A 206 12.78 0.40 -23.19
N SER A 207 12.99 1.71 -23.38
CA SER A 207 12.63 2.42 -24.63
C SER A 207 13.66 3.47 -24.99
N THR A 208 13.77 3.80 -26.28
CA THR A 208 14.55 4.95 -26.73
C THR A 208 13.89 6.24 -26.27
N VAL A 209 14.63 7.06 -25.55
CA VAL A 209 14.16 8.34 -25.01
C VAL A 209 14.00 9.37 -26.12
N LYS A 210 12.94 10.15 -26.08
CA LYS A 210 12.61 11.22 -27.00
C LYS A 210 12.16 12.48 -26.27
N PRO A 211 12.15 13.67 -26.88
CA PRO A 211 11.53 14.84 -26.30
C PRO A 211 10.09 14.54 -25.83
N GLY A 212 9.72 15.05 -24.67
CA GLY A 212 8.46 14.75 -23.99
C GLY A 212 8.45 13.50 -23.11
N ASP A 213 9.54 12.72 -23.08
CA ASP A 213 9.71 11.63 -22.11
C ASP A 213 10.14 12.15 -20.75
N ILE A 214 9.86 11.38 -19.72
CA ILE A 214 10.24 11.72 -18.34
C ILE A 214 11.76 11.62 -18.18
N LYS A 215 12.36 12.67 -17.65
CA LYS A 215 13.74 12.75 -17.24
C LYS A 215 13.91 12.30 -15.81
N TYR A 216 14.84 11.40 -15.54
CA TYR A 216 15.12 10.87 -14.22
C TYR A 216 16.48 11.33 -13.70
N ARG A 217 16.60 11.34 -12.38
CA ARG A 217 17.84 11.66 -11.68
C ARG A 217 18.76 10.44 -11.65
N ASP A 218 20.00 10.64 -12.06
CA ASP A 218 21.12 9.75 -11.78
C ASP A 218 21.47 9.87 -10.29
N VAL A 219 21.21 8.82 -9.54
CA VAL A 219 21.38 8.82 -8.08
C VAL A 219 22.79 8.39 -7.68
N ASN A 220 23.39 7.46 -8.43
CA ASN A 220 24.73 6.95 -8.17
C ASN A 220 25.83 7.74 -8.88
N GLY A 221 25.50 8.60 -9.86
CA GLY A 221 26.43 9.47 -10.58
C GLY A 221 27.28 8.76 -11.63
N ASP A 222 26.82 7.61 -12.16
CA ASP A 222 27.58 6.81 -13.12
C ASP A 222 27.32 7.19 -14.59
N GLY A 223 26.45 8.19 -14.83
CA GLY A 223 26.07 8.67 -16.17
C GLY A 223 25.00 7.83 -16.84
N LYS A 224 24.36 6.92 -16.13
CA LYS A 224 23.27 6.07 -16.63
C LYS A 224 22.11 6.08 -15.65
N ILE A 225 20.91 5.87 -16.18
CA ILE A 225 19.70 5.66 -15.36
C ILE A 225 19.26 4.21 -15.57
N ASP A 226 19.41 3.40 -14.54
CA ASP A 226 19.04 1.99 -14.56
C ASP A 226 18.50 1.51 -13.21
N GLY A 227 18.42 0.18 -13.00
CA GLY A 227 17.96 -0.40 -11.75
C GLY A 227 18.71 0.10 -10.51
N SER A 228 19.95 0.62 -10.64
CA SER A 228 20.75 1.12 -9.53
C SER A 228 20.23 2.44 -8.96
N ASP A 229 19.50 3.23 -9.77
CA ASP A 229 18.94 4.53 -9.39
C ASP A 229 17.56 4.46 -8.71
N GLN A 230 17.01 3.27 -8.62
CA GLN A 230 15.75 3.10 -7.88
C GLN A 230 15.98 3.28 -6.39
N VAL A 231 15.28 4.23 -5.80
CA VAL A 231 15.31 4.56 -4.37
C VAL A 231 13.93 4.43 -3.73
N MET A 232 13.88 4.48 -2.42
CA MET A 232 12.61 4.65 -1.72
C MET A 232 12.13 6.09 -1.93
N ILE A 233 11.14 6.29 -2.79
CA ILE A 233 10.54 7.59 -3.10
C ILE A 233 9.44 7.99 -2.09
N SER A 234 8.86 7.03 -1.38
CA SER A 234 7.96 7.26 -0.26
C SER A 234 8.11 6.15 0.79
N PRO A 235 8.12 6.51 2.09
CA PRO A 235 8.05 5.52 3.17
C PRO A 235 6.66 4.88 3.27
N TYR A 236 5.69 5.34 2.49
CA TYR A 236 4.31 4.87 2.46
C TYR A 236 4.02 4.15 1.16
N GLY A 237 3.22 3.09 1.24
CA GLY A 237 2.64 2.38 0.09
C GLY A 237 1.15 2.66 -0.06
N THR A 238 0.45 1.73 -0.69
CA THR A 238 -1.01 1.80 -0.86
C THR A 238 -1.78 1.52 0.44
N THR A 239 -1.21 0.72 1.35
CA THR A 239 -1.79 0.47 2.68
C THR A 239 -1.55 1.67 3.58
N PRO A 240 -2.60 2.32 4.10
CA PRO A 240 -2.46 3.47 4.96
C PRO A 240 -1.90 3.08 6.33
N ARG A 241 -1.08 3.94 6.94
CA ARG A 241 -0.61 3.76 8.30
C ARG A 241 -1.50 4.40 9.35
N ILE A 242 -2.32 5.35 8.93
CA ILE A 242 -3.33 6.00 9.76
C ILE A 242 -4.70 5.70 9.18
N GLN A 243 -5.59 5.21 10.04
CA GLN A 243 -7.01 5.09 9.75
C GLN A 243 -7.80 5.72 10.90
N TYR A 244 -8.88 6.40 10.57
CA TYR A 244 -9.72 7.05 11.57
C TYR A 244 -11.18 7.09 11.15
N GLY A 245 -12.05 7.13 12.15
CA GLY A 245 -13.48 7.32 12.00
C GLY A 245 -14.02 8.24 13.10
N LEU A 246 -14.94 9.13 12.74
CA LEU A 246 -15.57 10.08 13.65
C LEU A 246 -17.07 10.08 13.39
N GLY A 247 -17.87 9.80 14.40
CA GLY A 247 -19.32 9.80 14.36
C GLY A 247 -19.92 10.69 15.43
N MET A 248 -21.00 11.35 15.09
CA MET A 248 -21.79 12.11 16.05
C MET A 248 -23.27 11.91 15.78
N ASN A 249 -24.01 11.62 16.85
CA ASN A 249 -25.47 11.60 16.84
C ASN A 249 -25.98 12.64 17.82
N VAL A 250 -26.97 13.42 17.41
CA VAL A 250 -27.64 14.41 18.23
C VAL A 250 -29.14 14.14 18.21
N THR A 251 -29.75 14.02 19.36
CA THR A 251 -31.20 13.99 19.51
C THR A 251 -31.66 15.26 20.20
N TYR A 252 -32.53 16.02 19.55
CA TYR A 252 -33.13 17.20 20.14
C TYR A 252 -34.65 17.13 19.99
N LYS A 253 -35.32 16.92 21.11
CA LYS A 253 -36.78 16.70 21.16
C LYS A 253 -37.20 15.56 20.22
N LYS A 254 -37.87 15.90 19.14
CA LYS A 254 -38.37 14.97 18.12
C LYS A 254 -37.42 14.79 16.93
N PHE A 255 -36.35 15.58 16.87
CA PHE A 255 -35.35 15.52 15.79
C PHE A 255 -34.18 14.68 16.18
N ASP A 256 -33.68 13.91 15.27
CA ASP A 256 -32.39 13.22 15.36
C ASP A 256 -31.53 13.52 14.14
N PHE A 257 -30.25 13.72 14.40
CA PHE A 257 -29.22 14.02 13.42
C PHE A 257 -28.04 13.11 13.65
N GLY A 258 -27.54 12.49 12.60
CA GLY A 258 -26.36 11.62 12.63
C GLY A 258 -25.42 11.94 11.51
N VAL A 259 -24.12 11.98 11.82
CA VAL A 259 -23.04 12.10 10.82
C VAL A 259 -21.95 11.09 11.12
N PHE A 260 -21.30 10.61 10.07
CA PHE A 260 -20.11 9.78 10.18
C PHE A 260 -19.09 10.15 9.10
N PHE A 261 -17.86 10.31 9.55
CA PHE A 261 -16.69 10.53 8.70
C PHE A 261 -15.70 9.39 8.90
N ASN A 262 -15.06 8.97 7.82
CA ASN A 262 -13.90 8.08 7.89
C ASN A 262 -12.79 8.60 6.98
N GLY A 263 -11.58 8.18 7.26
CA GLY A 263 -10.45 8.60 6.44
C GLY A 263 -9.20 7.79 6.69
N SER A 264 -8.22 8.04 5.84
CA SER A 264 -6.89 7.47 6.00
C SER A 264 -5.81 8.50 5.64
N ALA A 265 -4.62 8.29 6.23
CA ALA A 265 -3.46 9.13 5.97
C ALA A 265 -2.17 8.31 5.96
N LYS A 266 -1.06 8.94 5.56
CA LYS A 266 0.23 8.28 5.33
C LYS A 266 0.10 7.13 4.32
N ARG A 267 -0.44 7.46 3.15
CA ARG A 267 -0.70 6.55 2.05
C ARG A 267 -0.27 7.18 0.73
N THR A 268 0.32 6.37 -0.14
CA THR A 268 0.73 6.75 -1.49
C THR A 268 -0.15 6.05 -2.52
N ILE A 269 -0.58 6.77 -3.55
CA ILE A 269 -1.20 6.22 -4.76
C ILE A 269 -0.19 6.36 -5.90
N MET A 270 0.03 5.27 -6.64
CA MET A 270 0.82 5.26 -7.87
C MET A 270 -0.13 5.18 -9.06
N ILE A 271 -0.02 6.11 -10.00
CA ILE A 271 -0.85 6.14 -11.21
C ILE A 271 -0.14 5.62 -12.46
N SER A 272 1.11 5.17 -12.34
CA SER A 272 1.90 4.63 -13.44
C SER A 272 1.38 3.30 -14.03
N GLY A 273 0.54 2.59 -13.30
CA GLY A 273 -0.12 1.36 -13.80
C GLY A 273 -1.32 1.61 -14.69
N ILE A 274 -1.65 2.87 -14.99
CA ILE A 274 -2.74 3.22 -15.89
C ILE A 274 -2.28 2.94 -17.32
N SER A 275 -3.01 2.07 -17.98
CA SER A 275 -2.75 1.48 -19.30
C SER A 275 -2.78 2.42 -20.54
N PRO A 276 -3.02 3.73 -20.49
CA PRO A 276 -3.17 4.57 -21.67
C PRO A 276 -1.86 4.97 -22.33
N PHE A 277 -0.72 4.52 -21.81
CA PHE A 277 0.60 4.88 -22.33
C PHE A 277 1.12 3.86 -23.35
N GLY A 278 0.36 3.56 -24.40
CA GLY A 278 0.87 2.79 -25.51
C GLY A 278 0.48 1.32 -25.55
N GLN A 279 -0.75 1.03 -25.20
CA GLN A 279 -1.38 -0.25 -25.54
C GLN A 279 -2.49 -0.01 -26.56
N SER A 280 -2.43 -0.72 -27.68
CA SER A 280 -3.34 -0.54 -28.82
C SER A 280 -4.83 -0.73 -28.50
N ASP A 281 -5.15 -1.40 -27.39
CA ASP A 281 -6.51 -1.83 -27.07
C ASP A 281 -7.22 -0.91 -26.05
N TYR A 282 -6.56 0.15 -25.58
CA TYR A 282 -7.10 1.05 -24.58
C TYR A 282 -7.18 2.50 -25.06
N ASN A 283 -8.29 3.14 -24.79
CA ASN A 283 -8.45 4.57 -25.00
C ASN A 283 -7.64 5.37 -23.97
N VAL A 284 -7.13 6.53 -24.39
CA VAL A 284 -6.48 7.48 -23.49
C VAL A 284 -7.52 8.09 -22.57
N MET A 285 -7.20 8.13 -21.27
CA MET A 285 -8.08 8.78 -20.31
C MET A 285 -8.14 10.29 -20.52
N GLN A 286 -9.31 10.91 -20.31
CA GLN A 286 -9.55 12.33 -20.57
C GLN A 286 -8.52 13.22 -19.87
N PHE A 287 -8.21 12.99 -18.61
CA PHE A 287 -7.25 13.81 -17.86
C PHE A 287 -5.81 13.75 -18.38
N ILE A 288 -5.47 12.70 -19.16
CA ILE A 288 -4.19 12.59 -19.87
C ILE A 288 -4.28 13.32 -21.21
N ALA A 289 -5.38 13.10 -21.94
CA ALA A 289 -5.62 13.74 -23.23
C ALA A 289 -5.69 15.27 -23.13
N ASP A 290 -6.11 15.78 -21.98
CA ASP A 290 -6.24 17.23 -21.73
C ASP A 290 -4.89 17.97 -21.56
N ASP A 291 -3.83 17.27 -21.12
CA ASP A 291 -2.56 17.93 -20.80
C ASP A 291 -1.35 16.97 -20.92
N TYR A 292 -1.13 16.44 -22.11
CA TYR A 292 0.07 15.64 -22.43
C TYR A 292 1.02 16.38 -23.35
N TRP A 293 2.29 16.03 -23.31
CA TRP A 293 3.28 16.53 -24.25
C TRP A 293 3.07 15.94 -25.64
N SER A 294 3.13 16.76 -26.69
CA SER A 294 3.11 16.31 -28.09
C SER A 294 4.01 17.18 -28.96
N GLU A 295 4.42 16.70 -30.12
CA GLU A 295 5.22 17.46 -31.08
C GLU A 295 4.48 18.70 -31.59
N SER A 296 3.16 18.66 -31.70
CA SER A 296 2.32 19.79 -32.06
C SER A 296 2.11 20.81 -30.92
N ASN A 297 2.34 20.38 -29.65
CA ASN A 297 2.30 21.22 -28.46
C ASN A 297 3.43 20.81 -27.50
N PRO A 298 4.69 21.21 -27.78
CA PRO A 298 5.86 20.80 -27.02
C PRO A 298 5.98 21.56 -25.71
N ASN A 299 5.02 21.34 -24.79
CA ASN A 299 4.99 21.95 -23.47
C ASN A 299 5.83 21.14 -22.48
N PRO A 300 7.01 21.62 -22.03
CA PRO A 300 7.84 20.90 -21.05
C PRO A 300 7.20 20.84 -19.66
N ASN A 301 6.15 21.63 -19.40
CA ASN A 301 5.38 21.63 -18.18
C ASN A 301 4.07 20.84 -18.28
N ALA A 302 3.88 20.07 -19.36
CA ALA A 302 2.71 19.17 -19.47
C ALA A 302 2.65 18.21 -18.27
N LYS A 303 1.46 17.93 -17.78
CA LYS A 303 1.25 17.03 -16.64
C LYS A 303 1.49 15.57 -16.96
N TYR A 304 1.48 15.23 -18.26
CA TYR A 304 1.68 13.86 -18.73
C TYR A 304 2.72 13.84 -19.85
N PRO A 305 3.56 12.80 -19.91
CA PRO A 305 4.59 12.68 -20.93
C PRO A 305 3.98 12.42 -22.31
N ARG A 306 4.83 12.38 -23.34
CA ARG A 306 4.41 11.97 -24.67
C ARG A 306 3.76 10.59 -24.64
N LEU A 307 2.77 10.40 -25.50
CA LEU A 307 2.10 9.11 -25.68
C LEU A 307 2.84 8.26 -26.72
N GLY A 308 2.60 6.96 -26.71
CA GLY A 308 3.09 6.00 -27.68
C GLY A 308 2.12 4.85 -27.86
N LEU A 309 2.24 4.14 -28.99
CA LEU A 309 1.32 3.06 -29.36
C LEU A 309 1.72 1.70 -28.77
N THR A 310 2.96 1.55 -28.32
CA THR A 310 3.47 0.28 -27.79
C THR A 310 4.24 0.51 -26.49
N SER A 311 4.29 -0.52 -25.64
CA SER A 311 5.09 -0.49 -24.41
C SER A 311 6.57 -0.25 -24.68
N SER A 312 7.12 -0.74 -25.82
CA SER A 312 8.50 -0.50 -26.23
C SER A 312 8.80 0.96 -26.59
N GLN A 313 7.77 1.77 -26.90
CA GLN A 313 7.93 3.20 -27.16
C GLN A 313 7.82 4.06 -25.90
N THR A 314 7.23 3.54 -24.83
CA THR A 314 6.88 4.30 -23.62
C THR A 314 7.38 3.68 -22.33
N ALA A 315 8.20 2.63 -22.39
CA ALA A 315 8.71 1.95 -21.20
C ALA A 315 9.38 2.92 -20.23
N ASN A 316 10.15 3.89 -20.71
CA ASN A 316 10.74 4.95 -19.90
C ASN A 316 9.70 5.74 -19.10
N ASN A 317 8.51 5.98 -19.66
CA ASN A 317 7.47 6.80 -19.06
C ASN A 317 6.57 6.02 -18.09
N THR A 318 6.63 4.69 -18.11
CA THR A 318 5.72 3.84 -17.30
C THR A 318 6.36 3.30 -16.02
N VAL A 319 7.65 3.52 -15.81
CA VAL A 319 8.33 3.07 -14.59
C VAL A 319 7.80 3.81 -13.36
N ALA A 320 7.79 3.11 -12.23
CA ALA A 320 7.43 3.70 -10.96
C ALA A 320 8.37 4.87 -10.61
N SER A 321 7.81 6.04 -10.36
CA SER A 321 8.60 7.25 -10.12
C SER A 321 7.82 8.31 -9.33
N THR A 322 8.52 9.33 -8.88
CA THR A 322 7.87 10.49 -8.23
C THR A 322 6.92 11.22 -9.17
N TYR A 323 7.08 11.08 -10.49
CA TYR A 323 6.18 11.65 -11.49
C TYR A 323 4.74 11.10 -11.36
N TRP A 324 4.61 9.82 -11.08
CA TRP A 324 3.33 9.11 -10.95
C TRP A 324 2.83 9.00 -9.52
N MET A 325 3.65 9.41 -8.56
CA MET A 325 3.30 9.34 -7.15
C MET A 325 2.31 10.43 -6.76
N ARG A 326 1.26 10.07 -6.06
CA ARG A 326 0.23 11.00 -5.54
C ARG A 326 0.00 10.73 -4.06
N ASN A 327 -0.40 11.78 -3.35
CA ASN A 327 -0.83 11.68 -1.97
C ASN A 327 -2.23 11.05 -1.92
N GLY A 328 -2.34 9.87 -1.28
CA GLY A 328 -3.58 9.11 -1.14
C GLY A 328 -4.39 9.41 0.11
N ASN A 329 -4.04 10.43 0.88
CA ASN A 329 -4.80 10.81 2.08
C ASN A 329 -6.21 11.28 1.71
N PHE A 330 -7.18 10.95 2.55
CA PHE A 330 -8.54 11.44 2.36
C PHE A 330 -9.31 11.48 3.68
N ILE A 331 -10.37 12.26 3.70
CA ILE A 331 -11.48 12.20 4.62
C ILE A 331 -12.78 12.10 3.81
N ARG A 332 -13.62 11.15 4.17
CA ARG A 332 -14.93 10.94 3.54
C ARG A 332 -16.04 11.31 4.51
N PHE A 333 -16.94 12.16 4.09
CA PHE A 333 -18.25 12.30 4.70
C PHE A 333 -19.10 11.11 4.26
N LYS A 334 -19.10 10.07 5.10
CA LYS A 334 -19.65 8.77 4.72
C LYS A 334 -21.15 8.74 4.87
N THR A 335 -21.68 9.09 6.03
CA THR A 335 -23.13 9.05 6.25
C THR A 335 -23.66 10.33 6.86
N LEU A 336 -24.86 10.69 6.43
CA LEU A 336 -25.71 11.74 7.01
C LEU A 336 -27.07 11.14 7.26
N GLU A 337 -27.65 11.37 8.42
CA GLU A 337 -29.03 11.01 8.73
C GLU A 337 -29.73 12.15 9.43
N LEU A 338 -30.96 12.44 9.01
CA LEU A 338 -31.86 13.40 9.58
C LEU A 338 -33.20 12.72 9.83
N GLY A 339 -33.68 12.71 11.05
CA GLY A 339 -34.93 12.08 11.42
C GLY A 339 -35.85 12.99 12.21
N TYR A 340 -37.15 12.73 12.06
CA TYR A 340 -38.21 13.37 12.86
C TYR A 340 -39.15 12.32 13.41
N LYS A 341 -39.28 12.26 14.74
CA LYS A 341 -40.15 11.34 15.48
C LYS A 341 -41.53 11.96 15.68
N PHE A 342 -42.57 11.25 15.32
CA PHE A 342 -43.96 11.60 15.56
C PHE A 342 -44.67 10.53 16.40
N LYS A 343 -45.91 10.73 16.76
CA LYS A 343 -46.61 9.86 17.72
C LYS A 343 -46.63 8.36 17.31
N TYR A 344 -46.67 8.06 16.04
CA TYR A 344 -46.79 6.69 15.51
C TYR A 344 -45.58 6.22 14.73
N GLY A 345 -44.48 6.92 14.77
CA GLY A 345 -43.28 6.50 14.03
C GLY A 345 -42.23 7.58 13.82
N ARG A 346 -41.43 7.39 12.80
CA ARG A 346 -40.34 8.26 12.43
C ARG A 346 -40.25 8.41 10.92
N VAL A 347 -40.08 9.61 10.42
CA VAL A 347 -39.69 9.91 9.04
C VAL A 347 -38.20 10.26 9.06
N TYR A 348 -37.43 9.77 8.10
CA TYR A 348 -36.01 10.07 8.03
C TYR A 348 -35.52 10.23 6.60
N LEU A 349 -34.50 11.04 6.44
CA LEU A 349 -33.67 11.18 5.26
C LEU A 349 -32.28 10.67 5.62
N ASN A 350 -31.73 9.73 4.85
CA ASN A 350 -30.33 9.37 4.98
C ASN A 350 -29.59 9.51 3.65
N GLY A 351 -28.30 9.74 3.75
CA GLY A 351 -27.39 9.79 2.62
C GLY A 351 -26.14 8.98 2.93
N ASP A 352 -25.61 8.27 1.95
CA ASP A 352 -24.36 7.54 2.04
C ASP A 352 -23.38 8.04 0.97
N ASN A 353 -22.10 8.03 1.30
CA ASN A 353 -21.01 8.52 0.45
C ASN A 353 -21.21 9.97 -0.05
N ILE A 354 -21.49 10.89 0.88
CA ILE A 354 -21.91 12.28 0.59
C ILE A 354 -20.80 13.06 -0.13
N ALA A 355 -19.57 13.01 0.39
CA ALA A 355 -18.43 13.69 -0.19
C ALA A 355 -17.11 13.04 0.21
N VAL A 356 -16.09 13.19 -0.64
CA VAL A 356 -14.71 12.84 -0.32
C VAL A 356 -13.81 14.05 -0.50
N PHE A 357 -12.98 14.31 0.50
CA PHE A 357 -11.97 15.36 0.52
C PHE A 357 -10.59 14.70 0.47
N SER A 358 -9.88 14.90 -0.62
CA SER A 358 -8.55 14.33 -0.86
C SER A 358 -7.73 15.26 -1.74
N PRO A 359 -6.41 15.34 -1.59
CA PRO A 359 -5.54 15.97 -2.59
C PRO A 359 -5.55 15.21 -3.93
N PHE A 360 -5.88 13.91 -3.91
CA PHE A 360 -6.04 13.08 -5.10
C PHE A 360 -7.43 13.31 -5.71
N LYS A 361 -7.48 13.68 -7.02
CA LYS A 361 -8.71 14.12 -7.69
C LYS A 361 -9.08 13.31 -8.93
N LEU A 362 -8.26 12.33 -9.34
CA LEU A 362 -8.48 11.62 -10.61
C LEU A 362 -9.61 10.59 -10.50
N TRP A 363 -9.70 9.89 -9.37
CA TRP A 363 -10.80 8.98 -9.02
C TRP A 363 -10.94 8.88 -7.49
N ASP A 364 -11.78 8.01 -7.00
CA ASP A 364 -11.96 7.82 -5.56
C ASP A 364 -10.66 7.25 -4.93
N PRO A 365 -10.08 7.92 -3.90
CA PRO A 365 -8.80 7.53 -3.32
C PRO A 365 -8.80 6.15 -2.63
N GLU A 366 -9.97 5.57 -2.32
CA GLU A 366 -10.06 4.21 -1.76
C GLU A 366 -10.04 3.13 -2.84
N LEU A 367 -10.29 3.49 -4.10
CA LEU A 367 -10.42 2.55 -5.20
C LEU A 367 -9.15 2.47 -6.05
N SER A 368 -9.00 1.38 -6.78
CA SER A 368 -8.09 1.30 -7.92
C SER A 368 -8.69 2.03 -9.13
N TRP A 369 -7.85 2.42 -10.08
CA TRP A 369 -8.26 3.21 -11.26
C TRP A 369 -9.33 2.55 -12.12
N ASN A 370 -9.41 1.22 -12.12
CA ASN A 370 -10.35 0.43 -12.93
C ASN A 370 -11.55 -0.09 -12.11
N ALA A 371 -11.68 0.33 -10.85
CA ALA A 371 -12.79 -0.10 -10.02
C ALA A 371 -14.06 0.69 -10.32
N TYR A 372 -15.20 0.05 -10.15
CA TYR A 372 -16.48 0.73 -10.29
C TYR A 372 -16.61 1.84 -9.23
N PRO A 373 -16.98 3.08 -9.61
CA PRO A 373 -17.07 4.20 -8.70
C PRO A 373 -18.05 3.95 -7.54
N LEU A 374 -17.69 4.41 -6.34
CA LEU A 374 -18.58 4.39 -5.20
C LEU A 374 -19.79 5.29 -5.47
N GLN A 375 -20.99 4.74 -5.32
CA GLN A 375 -22.22 5.46 -5.54
C GLN A 375 -22.54 6.36 -4.33
N ARG A 376 -23.13 7.50 -4.62
CA ARG A 376 -23.78 8.36 -3.63
C ARG A 376 -25.26 8.01 -3.61
N THR A 377 -25.78 7.69 -2.42
CA THR A 377 -27.16 7.25 -2.27
C THR A 377 -27.90 8.17 -1.29
N PHE A 378 -29.12 8.53 -1.63
CA PHE A 378 -30.03 9.25 -0.74
C PHE A 378 -31.35 8.48 -0.65
N ASN A 379 -31.84 8.27 0.56
CA ASN A 379 -33.08 7.57 0.82
C ASN A 379 -33.97 8.40 1.73
N ILE A 380 -35.27 8.33 1.47
CA ILE A 380 -36.31 8.81 2.38
C ILE A 380 -37.04 7.58 2.89
N GLY A 381 -37.21 7.47 4.18
CA GLY A 381 -37.88 6.34 4.82
C GLY A 381 -38.90 6.76 5.88
N VAL A 382 -39.87 5.90 6.07
CA VAL A 382 -40.88 6.01 7.12
C VAL A 382 -40.86 4.73 7.94
N GLN A 383 -40.71 4.85 9.23
CA GLN A 383 -40.85 3.76 10.20
C GLN A 383 -42.10 3.97 11.00
N LEU A 384 -42.98 2.99 11.00
CA LEU A 384 -44.26 3.03 11.76
C LEU A 384 -44.16 2.05 12.92
N ASN A 385 -44.64 2.47 14.09
CA ASN A 385 -44.74 1.67 15.30
C ASN A 385 -46.24 1.51 15.61
N PHE A 386 -46.71 0.30 15.60
CA PHE A 386 -48.11 -0.05 15.88
C PHE A 386 -48.26 -0.57 17.29
#